data_bf3f8428bea3d88db0e886e433e6eb60
#
_entry.id   bf3f8428bea3d88db0e886e433e6eb60
#
_cell.length_a   1.000
_cell.length_b   1.000
_cell.length_c   1.000
_cell.angle_alpha   90.00
_cell.angle_beta   90.00
_cell.angle_gamma   90.00
#
_symmetry.space_group_name_H-M   'P 1'
#
loop_
_entity.id
_entity.type
_entity.pdbx_description
1 polymer ?
#
loop_
_entity_poly.entity_id
_entity_poly.type
_entity_poly.pdbx_seq_one_letter_code
_entity_poly.pdbx_strand_id
1 'polypeptide(L)'
;GEITSGADTTGITTDTVGTIGGVALEDTEALLTLTTDDQISEGDTISYTVTLTDAASEPSAALEELTVVLSDGTTIIIPAGEASVTVEVAAPADDPYVDAESVEAFIETATDGGFSQLYVDQTPVITDIPDTIDPTALSLSATPTVLEGASQITYTATLSNPPEGDITVNLSNGETIVISSGETEGSVTVDAPTDDPYVDAETLGVTIESATTDNFEQLDIDTTSAQTQIPDTINTTKVTLGDVTVNESQFVTYTASVSNPP
;
A
#
# COMPACT_ATOMS: atom_id res chain seq x y z
N GLY A 1 56.01 -22.17 -37.53
CA GLY A 1 55.74 -21.65 -36.22
C GLY A 1 54.84 -22.65 -35.50
N GLU A 2 55.29 -23.13 -34.39
CA GLU A 2 54.51 -24.06 -33.54
C GLU A 2 53.49 -23.27 -32.71
N ILE A 3 52.24 -23.63 -32.81
CA ILE A 3 51.17 -23.12 -31.92
C ILE A 3 51.16 -24.10 -30.73
N THR A 4 51.68 -23.66 -29.57
CA THR A 4 51.45 -24.38 -28.34
C THR A 4 50.26 -23.78 -27.62
N SER A 5 49.11 -24.44 -27.71
CA SER A 5 47.92 -24.11 -26.91
C SER A 5 48.15 -24.65 -25.49
N GLY A 6 48.31 -23.77 -24.50
CA GLY A 6 48.16 -24.14 -23.11
C GLY A 6 46.67 -24.11 -22.76
N ALA A 7 46.03 -25.26 -22.60
CA ALA A 7 44.65 -25.33 -22.11
C ALA A 7 44.64 -25.04 -20.62
N ASP A 8 44.07 -23.90 -20.21
CA ASP A 8 43.69 -23.63 -18.85
C ASP A 8 42.39 -24.36 -18.48
N THR A 9 42.31 -24.91 -17.30
CA THR A 9 41.17 -25.66 -16.78
C THR A 9 39.96 -24.79 -16.41
N THR A 10 40.08 -23.45 -16.50
CA THR A 10 39.01 -22.48 -16.24
C THR A 10 38.26 -22.04 -17.50
N GLY A 11 38.77 -22.40 -18.70
CA GLY A 11 38.11 -22.08 -19.97
C GLY A 11 38.31 -20.63 -20.45
N ILE A 12 38.99 -19.76 -19.69
CA ILE A 12 39.34 -18.42 -20.09
C ILE A 12 40.86 -18.32 -20.21
N THR A 13 41.37 -18.09 -21.41
CA THR A 13 42.79 -17.91 -21.64
C THR A 13 43.05 -16.55 -22.29
N THR A 14 44.02 -15.81 -21.79
CA THR A 14 44.62 -14.70 -22.51
C THR A 14 45.83 -15.22 -23.25
N ASP A 15 45.76 -15.49 -24.54
CA ASP A 15 46.92 -15.83 -25.33
C ASP A 15 47.10 -14.89 -26.49
N THR A 16 48.31 -14.53 -26.66
CA THR A 16 48.77 -13.60 -27.64
C THR A 16 49.45 -14.30 -28.80
N VAL A 17 48.99 -14.03 -30.00
CA VAL A 17 49.83 -13.86 -31.20
C VAL A 17 50.06 -15.05 -32.07
N GLY A 18 49.20 -15.18 -33.03
CA GLY A 18 49.61 -15.64 -34.35
C GLY A 18 49.79 -14.42 -35.27
N THR A 19 50.93 -14.27 -35.89
CA THR A 19 51.12 -13.24 -36.92
C THR A 19 50.97 -13.88 -38.30
N ILE A 20 49.94 -13.54 -39.07
CA ILE A 20 49.80 -13.91 -40.45
C ILE A 20 49.90 -12.63 -41.29
N GLY A 21 50.94 -12.52 -42.07
CA GLY A 21 51.11 -11.38 -42.99
C GLY A 21 51.39 -10.04 -42.30
N GLY A 22 51.93 -10.04 -41.07
CA GLY A 22 52.31 -8.81 -40.35
C GLY A 22 51.16 -8.19 -39.53
N VAL A 23 50.02 -8.84 -39.45
CA VAL A 23 48.94 -8.48 -38.56
C VAL A 23 49.00 -9.34 -37.27
N ALA A 24 49.12 -8.71 -36.12
CA ALA A 24 49.00 -9.40 -34.86
C ALA A 24 47.52 -9.76 -34.67
N LEU A 25 47.22 -11.04 -34.46
CA LEU A 25 45.94 -11.52 -34.04
C LEU A 25 46.01 -11.71 -32.51
N GLU A 26 45.26 -10.94 -31.79
CA GLU A 26 45.09 -11.11 -30.34
C GLU A 26 43.82 -11.93 -30.10
N ASP A 27 43.99 -13.04 -29.42
CA ASP A 27 42.89 -13.89 -28.99
C ASP A 27 42.52 -13.46 -27.55
N THR A 28 41.45 -12.74 -27.42
CA THR A 28 41.00 -12.19 -26.13
C THR A 28 39.71 -12.86 -25.67
N GLU A 29 39.70 -13.40 -24.47
CA GLU A 29 38.53 -13.97 -23.85
C GLU A 29 38.11 -13.10 -22.64
N ALA A 30 36.80 -12.98 -22.41
CA ALA A 30 36.28 -12.27 -21.28
C ALA A 30 35.07 -12.97 -20.67
N LEU A 31 34.83 -12.75 -19.36
CA LEU A 31 33.63 -13.15 -18.65
C LEU A 31 32.81 -11.90 -18.34
N LEU A 32 31.53 -11.95 -18.72
CA LEU A 32 30.53 -10.93 -18.43
C LEU A 32 29.68 -11.40 -17.26
N THR A 33 29.60 -10.60 -16.22
CA THR A 33 28.81 -10.85 -15.00
C THR A 33 27.84 -9.74 -14.75
N LEU A 34 26.72 -10.05 -14.08
CA LEU A 34 25.72 -9.10 -13.58
C LEU A 34 25.75 -9.10 -12.05
N THR A 35 25.63 -7.91 -11.47
CA THR A 35 25.38 -7.72 -10.03
C THR A 35 24.27 -6.70 -9.83
N THR A 36 23.62 -6.77 -8.69
CA THR A 36 22.55 -5.86 -8.27
C THR A 36 22.67 -5.50 -6.79
N ASP A 37 21.84 -4.59 -6.31
CA ASP A 37 21.67 -4.35 -4.88
C ASP A 37 21.03 -5.56 -4.21
N ASP A 38 21.50 -5.94 -3.01
CA ASP A 38 20.88 -7.05 -2.27
C ASP A 38 19.47 -6.72 -1.79
N GLN A 39 19.25 -5.44 -1.40
CA GLN A 39 17.97 -4.93 -0.89
C GLN A 39 17.86 -3.43 -1.13
N ILE A 40 16.66 -2.97 -1.50
CA ILE A 40 16.28 -1.56 -1.62
C ILE A 40 14.88 -1.37 -1.06
N SER A 41 14.43 -0.12 -0.87
CA SER A 41 13.04 0.19 -0.52
C SER A 41 12.17 0.33 -1.77
N GLU A 42 10.88 0.16 -1.63
CA GLU A 42 9.90 0.52 -2.66
C GLU A 42 10.08 1.98 -3.10
N GLY A 43 9.76 2.25 -4.36
CA GLY A 43 9.93 3.59 -4.96
C GLY A 43 11.36 4.02 -5.23
N ASP A 44 12.38 3.28 -4.74
CA ASP A 44 13.80 3.53 -5.03
C ASP A 44 14.19 3.04 -6.44
N THR A 45 15.48 2.95 -6.71
CA THR A 45 16.03 2.43 -7.97
C THR A 45 16.91 1.20 -7.73
N ILE A 46 16.74 0.17 -8.56
CA ILE A 46 17.60 -1.00 -8.63
C ILE A 46 18.82 -0.65 -9.47
N SER A 47 20.03 -0.87 -8.95
CA SER A 47 21.28 -0.65 -9.69
C SER A 47 21.77 -1.96 -10.30
N TYR A 48 21.65 -2.12 -11.61
CA TYR A 48 22.27 -3.24 -12.34
C TYR A 48 23.65 -2.85 -12.81
N THR A 49 24.67 -3.59 -12.39
CA THR A 49 26.05 -3.40 -12.82
C THR A 49 26.51 -4.62 -13.62
N VAL A 50 26.84 -4.41 -14.89
CA VAL A 50 27.53 -5.41 -15.71
C VAL A 50 29.02 -5.16 -15.68
N THR A 51 29.80 -6.22 -15.55
CA THR A 51 31.27 -6.16 -15.46
C THR A 51 31.92 -7.20 -16.35
N LEU A 52 32.95 -6.77 -17.07
CA LEU A 52 33.83 -7.63 -17.85
C LEU A 52 35.10 -7.91 -17.07
N THR A 53 35.47 -9.19 -16.98
CA THR A 53 36.73 -9.62 -16.37
C THR A 53 37.48 -10.56 -17.30
N ASP A 54 38.81 -10.59 -17.13
CA ASP A 54 39.68 -11.59 -17.78
C ASP A 54 39.77 -12.90 -16.99
N ALA A 55 40.59 -13.85 -17.45
CA ALA A 55 40.81 -15.13 -16.80
C ALA A 55 41.43 -15.02 -15.39
N ALA A 56 42.03 -13.90 -15.04
CA ALA A 56 42.60 -13.63 -13.73
C ALA A 56 41.58 -12.92 -12.79
N SER A 57 40.35 -12.71 -13.26
CA SER A 57 39.30 -11.93 -12.57
C SER A 57 39.65 -10.44 -12.43
N GLU A 58 40.54 -9.94 -13.30
CA GLU A 58 40.86 -8.51 -13.38
C GLU A 58 39.92 -7.81 -14.40
N PRO A 59 39.61 -6.52 -14.20
CA PRO A 59 38.74 -5.78 -15.13
C PRO A 59 39.28 -5.83 -16.58
N SER A 60 38.44 -6.20 -17.53
CA SER A 60 38.76 -6.29 -18.93
C SER A 60 37.92 -5.29 -19.72
N ALA A 61 38.58 -4.36 -20.42
CA ALA A 61 37.86 -3.34 -21.21
C ALA A 61 37.26 -3.93 -22.48
N ALA A 62 36.03 -3.56 -22.79
CA ALA A 62 35.39 -3.91 -24.06
C ALA A 62 36.21 -3.37 -25.24
N LEU A 63 36.49 -4.20 -26.25
CA LEU A 63 37.28 -3.81 -27.41
C LEU A 63 36.41 -3.02 -28.41
N GLU A 64 35.14 -3.35 -28.49
CA GLU A 64 34.11 -2.63 -29.24
C GLU A 64 32.90 -2.41 -28.30
N GLU A 65 31.92 -1.60 -28.75
CA GLU A 65 30.68 -1.42 -28.00
C GLU A 65 29.98 -2.77 -27.79
N LEU A 66 29.64 -3.07 -26.54
CA LEU A 66 28.97 -4.30 -26.14
C LEU A 66 27.58 -3.97 -25.65
N THR A 67 26.56 -4.57 -26.22
CA THR A 67 25.16 -4.45 -25.82
C THR A 67 24.75 -5.69 -25.04
N VAL A 68 24.20 -5.48 -23.82
CA VAL A 68 23.68 -6.50 -22.94
C VAL A 68 22.18 -6.30 -22.80
N VAL A 69 21.41 -7.37 -22.89
CA VAL A 69 19.96 -7.36 -22.64
C VAL A 69 19.68 -8.28 -21.46
N LEU A 70 19.01 -7.76 -20.45
CA LEU A 70 18.58 -8.50 -19.28
C LEU A 70 17.21 -9.15 -19.52
N SER A 71 16.85 -10.10 -18.67
CA SER A 71 15.58 -10.86 -18.72
C SER A 71 14.34 -10.00 -18.52
N ASP A 72 14.45 -8.85 -17.87
CA ASP A 72 13.40 -7.84 -17.70
C ASP A 72 13.26 -6.89 -18.91
N GLY A 73 14.12 -7.05 -19.93
CA GLY A 73 14.17 -6.21 -21.12
C GLY A 73 15.08 -4.98 -20.99
N THR A 74 15.70 -4.76 -19.85
CA THR A 74 16.68 -3.68 -19.65
C THR A 74 17.86 -3.86 -20.57
N THR A 75 18.25 -2.79 -21.27
CA THR A 75 19.40 -2.79 -22.17
C THR A 75 20.52 -1.95 -21.58
N ILE A 76 21.71 -2.56 -21.47
CA ILE A 76 22.91 -1.95 -20.94
C ILE A 76 23.97 -1.92 -22.05
N ILE A 77 24.60 -0.76 -22.26
CA ILE A 77 25.64 -0.59 -23.26
C ILE A 77 26.97 -0.32 -22.56
N ILE A 78 27.94 -1.20 -22.74
CA ILE A 78 29.33 -0.99 -22.31
C ILE A 78 30.09 -0.37 -23.50
N PRO A 79 30.54 0.89 -23.41
CA PRO A 79 31.33 1.54 -24.45
C PRO A 79 32.69 0.85 -24.63
N ALA A 80 33.24 0.91 -25.85
CA ALA A 80 34.61 0.47 -26.06
C ALA A 80 35.58 1.19 -25.15
N GLY A 81 36.44 0.44 -24.47
CA GLY A 81 37.41 0.94 -23.50
C GLY A 81 36.94 0.91 -22.05
N GLU A 82 35.66 0.63 -21.79
CA GLU A 82 35.11 0.49 -20.44
C GLU A 82 35.02 -1.00 -20.04
N ALA A 83 35.20 -1.28 -18.74
CA ALA A 83 35.10 -2.64 -18.21
C ALA A 83 33.80 -2.90 -17.46
N SER A 84 33.06 -1.87 -17.08
CA SER A 84 31.79 -2.00 -16.40
C SER A 84 30.88 -0.79 -16.64
N VAL A 85 29.58 -1.02 -16.53
CA VAL A 85 28.54 0.03 -16.59
C VAL A 85 27.44 -0.32 -15.60
N THR A 86 26.95 0.70 -14.88
CA THR A 86 25.78 0.62 -14.01
C THR A 86 24.62 1.35 -14.65
N VAL A 87 23.44 0.74 -14.61
CA VAL A 87 22.17 1.33 -15.05
C VAL A 87 21.18 1.25 -13.90
N GLU A 88 20.45 2.32 -13.67
CA GLU A 88 19.40 2.38 -12.67
C GLU A 88 18.03 2.12 -13.31
N VAL A 89 17.25 1.22 -12.72
CA VAL A 89 15.88 0.86 -13.11
C VAL A 89 14.96 1.16 -11.93
N ALA A 90 13.80 1.77 -12.18
CA ALA A 90 12.85 2.04 -11.12
C ALA A 90 12.35 0.73 -10.50
N ALA A 91 12.35 0.66 -9.16
CA ALA A 91 11.65 -0.36 -8.41
C ALA A 91 10.13 -0.16 -8.51
N PRO A 92 9.31 -1.14 -8.07
CA PRO A 92 7.89 -0.93 -7.81
C PRO A 92 7.66 0.32 -6.97
N ALA A 93 6.51 0.95 -7.19
CA ALA A 93 6.16 2.19 -6.50
C ALA A 93 5.75 1.89 -5.05
N ASP A 94 6.17 2.72 -4.13
CA ASP A 94 5.74 2.72 -2.75
C ASP A 94 4.24 3.00 -2.64
N ASP A 95 3.50 2.19 -1.89
CA ASP A 95 2.05 2.30 -1.69
C ASP A 95 1.62 1.75 -0.30
N PRO A 96 0.38 1.91 0.17
CA PRO A 96 -0.02 1.51 1.51
C PRO A 96 -0.44 0.03 1.67
N TYR A 97 -0.12 -0.85 0.71
CA TYR A 97 -0.54 -2.24 0.72
C TYR A 97 0.62 -3.21 0.96
N VAL A 98 0.32 -4.34 1.61
CA VAL A 98 1.31 -5.40 1.86
C VAL A 98 1.58 -6.17 0.58
N ASP A 99 2.66 -5.90 -0.09
CA ASP A 99 3.06 -6.55 -1.33
C ASP A 99 4.59 -6.76 -1.50
N ALA A 100 5.32 -6.86 -0.37
CA ALA A 100 6.76 -7.14 -0.38
C ALA A 100 7.15 -8.17 -1.43
N GLU A 101 8.08 -7.82 -2.28
CA GLU A 101 8.48 -8.65 -3.40
C GLU A 101 9.98 -8.76 -3.57
N SER A 102 10.43 -9.54 -4.54
CA SER A 102 11.80 -9.59 -5.00
C SER A 102 11.84 -9.54 -6.52
N VAL A 103 12.76 -8.78 -7.06
CA VAL A 103 13.01 -8.68 -8.50
C VAL A 103 14.20 -9.54 -8.86
N GLU A 104 14.01 -10.46 -9.82
CA GLU A 104 15.05 -11.33 -10.37
C GLU A 104 15.44 -10.87 -11.77
N ALA A 105 16.74 -10.77 -12.04
CA ALA A 105 17.27 -10.46 -13.35
C ALA A 105 18.48 -11.34 -13.67
N PHE A 106 18.67 -11.63 -14.95
CA PHE A 106 19.87 -12.31 -15.49
C PHE A 106 20.17 -11.79 -16.87
N ILE A 107 21.41 -12.04 -17.34
CA ILE A 107 21.79 -11.68 -18.72
C ILE A 107 21.13 -12.64 -19.70
N GLU A 108 20.20 -12.17 -20.50
CA GLU A 108 19.53 -12.96 -21.52
C GLU A 108 20.39 -13.07 -22.79
N THR A 109 20.89 -11.93 -23.27
CA THR A 109 21.79 -11.89 -24.45
C THR A 109 22.85 -10.80 -24.31
N ALA A 110 23.99 -11.01 -24.97
CA ALA A 110 25.03 -10.00 -25.13
C ALA A 110 25.66 -10.11 -26.52
N THR A 111 26.13 -8.96 -27.08
CA THR A 111 27.02 -8.96 -28.25
C THR A 111 28.43 -9.35 -27.80
N ASP A 112 29.34 -9.61 -28.76
CA ASP A 112 30.70 -10.09 -28.45
C ASP A 112 31.65 -9.01 -27.92
N GLY A 113 31.34 -7.71 -28.08
CA GLY A 113 32.18 -6.60 -27.61
C GLY A 113 33.58 -6.57 -28.23
N GLY A 114 33.77 -7.26 -29.38
CA GLY A 114 35.07 -7.39 -30.04
C GLY A 114 35.98 -8.49 -29.47
N PHE A 115 35.47 -9.28 -28.48
CA PHE A 115 36.23 -10.43 -27.94
C PHE A 115 36.15 -11.63 -28.91
N SER A 116 37.20 -12.46 -28.94
CA SER A 116 37.19 -13.70 -29.68
C SER A 116 36.26 -14.74 -29.04
N GLN A 117 36.12 -14.68 -27.71
CA GLN A 117 35.17 -15.47 -26.92
C GLN A 117 34.69 -14.64 -25.75
N LEU A 118 33.37 -14.44 -25.67
CA LEU A 118 32.68 -13.87 -24.50
C LEU A 118 31.88 -14.95 -23.76
N TYR A 119 32.26 -15.20 -22.53
CA TYR A 119 31.48 -16.04 -21.61
C TYR A 119 30.48 -15.15 -20.88
N VAL A 120 29.24 -15.59 -20.79
CA VAL A 120 28.17 -14.85 -20.11
C VAL A 120 27.72 -15.66 -18.90
N ASP A 121 27.82 -15.08 -17.72
CA ASP A 121 27.21 -15.66 -16.54
C ASP A 121 25.72 -15.34 -16.54
N GLN A 122 24.90 -16.40 -16.67
CA GLN A 122 23.45 -16.31 -16.67
C GLN A 122 22.85 -16.64 -15.30
N THR A 123 23.66 -16.63 -14.23
CA THR A 123 23.17 -16.80 -12.87
C THR A 123 22.26 -15.62 -12.54
N PRO A 124 21.01 -15.88 -12.10
CA PRO A 124 20.13 -14.81 -11.71
C PRO A 124 20.65 -14.05 -10.49
N VAL A 125 20.50 -12.73 -10.51
CA VAL A 125 20.67 -11.84 -9.36
C VAL A 125 19.30 -11.45 -8.83
N ILE A 126 19.18 -11.27 -7.53
CA ILE A 126 17.92 -10.98 -6.84
C ILE A 126 18.11 -9.72 -6.00
N THR A 127 17.15 -8.82 -6.11
CA THR A 127 17.01 -7.65 -5.22
C THR A 127 15.74 -7.83 -4.40
N ASP A 128 15.85 -7.88 -3.07
CA ASP A 128 14.69 -7.91 -2.18
C ASP A 128 14.15 -6.49 -1.98
N ILE A 129 12.82 -6.36 -2.07
CA ILE A 129 12.09 -5.09 -1.93
C ILE A 129 11.05 -5.28 -0.83
N PRO A 130 11.44 -5.05 0.44
CA PRO A 130 10.49 -5.10 1.55
C PRO A 130 9.57 -3.89 1.51
N ASP A 131 8.31 -4.09 1.97
CA ASP A 131 7.37 -3.01 2.18
C ASP A 131 7.94 -1.96 3.13
N THR A 132 7.64 -0.71 2.88
CA THR A 132 7.74 0.37 3.85
C THR A 132 6.40 0.53 4.55
N ILE A 133 6.34 1.16 5.72
CA ILE A 133 5.08 1.25 6.47
C ILE A 133 4.39 2.57 6.18
N ASP A 134 3.34 2.53 5.35
CA ASP A 134 2.47 3.65 5.03
C ASP A 134 1.09 3.50 5.69
N PRO A 135 0.83 4.24 6.78
CA PRO A 135 -0.40 4.08 7.53
C PRO A 135 -1.63 4.56 6.76
N THR A 136 -2.66 3.73 6.71
CA THR A 136 -4.01 4.12 6.29
C THR A 136 -4.83 4.54 7.50
N ALA A 137 -5.33 5.77 7.51
CA ALA A 137 -6.16 6.29 8.59
C ALA A 137 -7.63 5.93 8.38
N LEU A 138 -8.30 5.45 9.46
CA LEU A 138 -9.73 5.20 9.52
C LEU A 138 -10.37 6.11 10.57
N SER A 139 -11.33 6.93 10.16
CA SER A 139 -12.05 7.87 11.00
C SER A 139 -13.56 7.66 10.95
N LEU A 140 -14.28 8.15 11.98
CA LEU A 140 -15.73 8.09 12.08
C LEU A 140 -16.30 9.49 12.24
N SER A 141 -17.34 9.80 11.48
CA SER A 141 -18.15 11.01 11.64
C SER A 141 -19.62 10.65 11.85
N ALA A 142 -20.41 11.59 12.38
CA ALA A 142 -21.84 11.43 12.58
C ALA A 142 -22.60 12.68 12.17
N THR A 143 -23.90 12.55 11.92
CA THR A 143 -24.80 13.69 11.75
C THR A 143 -24.72 14.59 12.99
N PRO A 144 -24.31 15.89 12.88
CA PRO A 144 -23.96 16.69 14.05
C PRO A 144 -25.15 16.98 15.01
N THR A 145 -26.36 17.10 14.44
CA THR A 145 -27.58 17.43 15.21
C THR A 145 -28.79 16.78 14.56
N VAL A 146 -29.62 16.13 15.37
CA VAL A 146 -30.87 15.49 14.96
C VAL A 146 -31.92 15.77 16.01
N LEU A 147 -33.16 16.12 15.61
CA LEU A 147 -34.26 16.29 16.55
C LEU A 147 -34.82 14.92 16.97
N GLU A 148 -35.34 14.84 18.19
CA GLU A 148 -36.07 13.67 18.65
C GLU A 148 -37.24 13.35 17.71
N GLY A 149 -37.49 12.05 17.53
CA GLY A 149 -38.63 11.51 16.75
C GLY A 149 -38.66 11.88 15.26
N ALA A 150 -37.72 12.68 14.77
CA ALA A 150 -37.87 13.28 13.43
C ALA A 150 -37.04 12.63 12.34
N SER A 151 -35.84 12.08 12.62
CA SER A 151 -34.86 11.74 11.61
C SER A 151 -33.95 10.59 12.02
N GLN A 152 -33.15 10.17 11.07
CA GLN A 152 -32.10 9.17 11.29
C GLN A 152 -30.76 9.85 11.54
N ILE A 153 -29.93 9.21 12.35
CA ILE A 153 -28.52 9.54 12.52
C ILE A 153 -27.72 8.72 11.52
N THR A 154 -26.90 9.38 10.73
CA THR A 154 -25.95 8.71 9.82
C THR A 154 -24.57 8.73 10.41
N TYR A 155 -23.94 7.56 10.54
CA TYR A 155 -22.53 7.39 10.85
C TYR A 155 -21.80 7.08 9.55
N THR A 156 -20.70 7.79 9.29
CA THR A 156 -19.86 7.59 8.10
C THR A 156 -18.44 7.29 8.55
N ALA A 157 -17.94 6.14 8.12
CA ALA A 157 -16.54 5.76 8.26
C ALA A 157 -15.77 6.15 7.00
N THR A 158 -14.59 6.74 7.17
CA THR A 158 -13.76 7.24 6.04
C THR A 158 -12.33 6.72 6.20
N LEU A 159 -11.80 6.16 5.11
CA LEU A 159 -10.40 5.72 4.95
C LEU A 159 -9.60 6.77 4.16
N SER A 160 -8.32 6.91 4.46
CA SER A 160 -7.40 7.76 3.68
C SER A 160 -7.01 7.13 2.34
N ASN A 161 -7.00 5.79 2.26
CA ASN A 161 -6.70 5.02 1.05
C ASN A 161 -7.82 4.00 0.80
N PRO A 162 -8.16 3.68 -0.47
CA PRO A 162 -9.18 2.70 -0.79
C PRO A 162 -8.70 1.28 -0.45
N PRO A 163 -9.53 0.40 0.14
CA PRO A 163 -9.16 -0.98 0.41
C PRO A 163 -9.23 -1.84 -0.86
N GLU A 164 -8.41 -2.89 -0.96
CA GLU A 164 -8.50 -3.86 -2.04
C GLU A 164 -9.64 -4.86 -1.85
N GLY A 165 -10.01 -5.16 -0.60
CA GLY A 165 -11.18 -5.95 -0.21
C GLY A 165 -12.17 -5.13 0.61
N ASP A 166 -13.30 -5.73 1.00
CA ASP A 166 -14.30 -5.06 1.83
C ASP A 166 -13.80 -4.91 3.28
N ILE A 167 -13.83 -3.70 3.84
CA ILE A 167 -13.55 -3.42 5.24
C ILE A 167 -14.84 -3.41 6.05
N THR A 168 -14.86 -4.17 7.13
CA THR A 168 -15.96 -4.18 8.12
C THR A 168 -15.54 -3.41 9.35
N VAL A 169 -16.28 -2.33 9.67
CA VAL A 169 -16.06 -1.45 10.83
C VAL A 169 -17.15 -1.68 11.84
N ASN A 170 -16.80 -2.12 13.06
CA ASN A 170 -17.73 -2.33 14.16
C ASN A 170 -17.76 -1.10 15.07
N LEU A 171 -18.96 -0.63 15.39
CA LEU A 171 -19.19 0.56 16.20
C LEU A 171 -19.61 0.21 17.63
N SER A 172 -19.34 1.10 18.58
CA SER A 172 -19.67 0.94 20.00
C SER A 172 -21.17 0.87 20.32
N ASN A 173 -22.03 1.28 19.41
CA ASN A 173 -23.48 1.13 19.51
C ASN A 173 -23.99 -0.21 18.95
N GLY A 174 -23.09 -1.12 18.52
CA GLY A 174 -23.40 -2.43 17.97
C GLY A 174 -23.71 -2.44 16.46
N GLU A 175 -23.69 -1.29 15.81
CA GLU A 175 -23.84 -1.19 14.36
C GLU A 175 -22.54 -1.55 13.63
N THR A 176 -22.69 -1.86 12.35
CA THR A 176 -21.57 -2.21 11.48
C THR A 176 -21.64 -1.40 10.19
N ILE A 177 -20.50 -0.86 9.76
CA ILE A 177 -20.32 -0.19 8.49
C ILE A 177 -19.45 -1.07 7.60
N VAL A 178 -19.81 -1.21 6.34
CA VAL A 178 -18.98 -1.85 5.31
C VAL A 178 -18.49 -0.77 4.36
N ILE A 179 -17.17 -0.69 4.18
CA ILE A 179 -16.54 0.10 3.13
C ILE A 179 -16.15 -0.91 2.05
N SER A 180 -16.72 -0.76 0.86
CA SER A 180 -16.48 -1.70 -0.23
C SER A 180 -15.11 -1.51 -0.86
N SER A 181 -14.58 -2.60 -1.42
CA SER A 181 -13.34 -2.57 -2.22
C SER A 181 -13.31 -1.39 -3.21
N GLY A 182 -12.23 -0.63 -3.19
CA GLY A 182 -12.01 0.54 -4.05
C GLY A 182 -12.73 1.82 -3.61
N GLU A 183 -13.57 1.79 -2.56
CA GLU A 183 -14.24 2.96 -2.00
C GLU A 183 -13.52 3.42 -0.73
N THR A 184 -13.57 4.71 -0.44
CA THR A 184 -12.97 5.26 0.79
C THR A 184 -13.99 5.58 1.88
N GLU A 185 -15.29 5.39 1.62
CA GLU A 185 -16.35 5.71 2.56
C GLU A 185 -17.40 4.60 2.62
N GLY A 186 -17.93 4.38 3.82
CA GLY A 186 -19.11 3.58 4.08
C GLY A 186 -19.98 4.25 5.12
N SER A 187 -21.28 3.93 5.16
CA SER A 187 -22.18 4.54 6.12
C SER A 187 -23.26 3.58 6.61
N VAL A 188 -23.77 3.86 7.80
CA VAL A 188 -24.94 3.21 8.40
C VAL A 188 -25.87 4.27 8.98
N THR A 189 -27.17 4.02 8.91
CA THR A 189 -28.19 4.90 9.49
C THR A 189 -28.91 4.18 10.63
N VAL A 190 -29.14 4.90 11.74
CA VAL A 190 -29.93 4.44 12.89
C VAL A 190 -31.03 5.45 13.17
N ASP A 191 -32.12 4.98 13.74
CA ASP A 191 -33.21 5.89 14.15
C ASP A 191 -32.76 6.77 15.31
N ALA A 192 -33.16 8.05 15.29
CA ALA A 192 -32.98 8.94 16.43
C ALA A 192 -33.88 8.50 17.60
N PRO A 193 -33.58 8.89 18.86
CA PRO A 193 -34.44 8.69 19.99
C PRO A 193 -35.88 9.17 19.70
N THR A 194 -36.85 8.51 20.33
CA THR A 194 -38.27 8.86 20.13
C THR A 194 -38.60 10.12 20.90
N ASP A 195 -39.39 10.99 20.27
CA ASP A 195 -39.91 12.21 20.91
C ASP A 195 -40.85 11.89 22.06
N ASP A 196 -40.68 12.53 23.21
CA ASP A 196 -41.53 12.41 24.35
C ASP A 196 -41.76 13.77 25.07
N PRO A 197 -42.63 13.87 26.09
CA PRO A 197 -42.95 15.15 26.73
C PRO A 197 -41.99 15.56 27.87
N TYR A 198 -40.87 14.89 28.01
CA TYR A 198 -39.88 15.15 29.07
C TYR A 198 -38.70 15.94 28.55
N VAL A 199 -38.04 16.67 29.41
CA VAL A 199 -36.84 17.45 29.07
C VAL A 199 -35.63 16.56 29.26
N ASP A 200 -35.11 16.01 28.16
CA ASP A 200 -34.00 15.04 28.19
C ASP A 200 -32.97 15.20 27.03
N ALA A 201 -32.82 16.43 26.57
CA ALA A 201 -31.76 16.72 25.54
C ALA A 201 -30.43 16.03 25.86
N GLU A 202 -29.90 15.28 24.91
CA GLU A 202 -28.72 14.47 25.12
C GLU A 202 -27.66 14.64 24.00
N THR A 203 -26.50 14.05 24.23
CA THR A 203 -25.45 13.93 23.19
C THR A 203 -25.05 12.46 23.09
N LEU A 204 -25.30 11.88 21.92
CA LEU A 204 -24.88 10.52 21.63
C LEU A 204 -23.46 10.51 21.08
N GLY A 205 -22.59 9.68 21.65
CA GLY A 205 -21.23 9.49 21.21
C GLY A 205 -21.00 8.04 20.80
N VAL A 206 -20.50 7.83 19.58
CA VAL A 206 -20.18 6.51 19.05
C VAL A 206 -18.71 6.49 18.60
N THR A 207 -18.00 5.41 18.91
CA THR A 207 -16.61 5.19 18.54
C THR A 207 -16.47 3.97 17.65
N ILE A 208 -15.37 3.86 16.93
CA ILE A 208 -14.95 2.61 16.31
C ILE A 208 -14.41 1.69 17.40
N GLU A 209 -14.94 0.46 17.51
CA GLU A 209 -14.42 -0.57 18.40
C GLU A 209 -13.36 -1.46 17.72
N SER A 210 -13.60 -1.79 16.46
CA SER A 210 -12.69 -2.59 15.66
C SER A 210 -12.98 -2.43 14.17
N ALA A 211 -11.99 -2.73 13.35
CA ALA A 211 -12.15 -2.88 11.91
C ALA A 211 -11.32 -4.07 11.41
N THR A 212 -11.74 -4.67 10.28
CA THR A 212 -10.87 -5.59 9.54
C THR A 212 -9.76 -4.79 8.86
N THR A 213 -8.59 -5.38 8.68
CA THR A 213 -7.41 -4.65 8.17
C THR A 213 -7.18 -4.84 6.67
N ASP A 214 -7.86 -5.82 6.05
CA ASP A 214 -7.61 -6.19 4.66
C ASP A 214 -6.10 -6.30 4.37
N ASN A 215 -5.64 -5.69 3.27
CA ASN A 215 -4.26 -5.75 2.77
C ASN A 215 -3.43 -4.50 3.13
N PHE A 216 -3.90 -3.63 4.03
CA PHE A 216 -3.10 -2.46 4.44
C PHE A 216 -1.90 -2.88 5.27
N GLU A 217 -0.75 -2.25 5.06
CA GLU A 217 0.45 -2.42 5.87
C GLU A 217 0.19 -2.02 7.33
N GLN A 218 -0.52 -0.92 7.52
CA GLN A 218 -0.98 -0.45 8.83
C GLN A 218 -2.33 0.25 8.71
N LEU A 219 -3.28 -0.12 9.58
CA LEU A 219 -4.54 0.58 9.74
C LEU A 219 -4.56 1.35 11.06
N ASP A 220 -4.55 2.68 10.97
CA ASP A 220 -4.63 3.58 12.12
C ASP A 220 -6.08 3.97 12.38
N ILE A 221 -6.65 3.45 13.47
CA ILE A 221 -8.05 3.69 13.84
C ILE A 221 -8.14 4.91 14.76
N ASP A 222 -8.86 5.96 14.32
CA ASP A 222 -9.23 7.07 15.19
C ASP A 222 -10.32 6.62 16.18
N THR A 223 -9.98 6.56 17.46
CA THR A 223 -10.90 6.21 18.55
C THR A 223 -11.69 7.40 19.10
N THR A 224 -11.56 8.57 18.49
CA THR A 224 -12.35 9.76 18.86
C THR A 224 -13.84 9.51 18.63
N SER A 225 -14.65 9.88 19.60
CA SER A 225 -16.11 9.71 19.51
C SER A 225 -16.73 10.66 18.49
N ALA A 226 -17.43 10.11 17.53
CA ALA A 226 -18.35 10.85 16.66
C ALA A 226 -19.61 11.21 17.46
N GLN A 227 -19.94 12.50 17.53
CA GLN A 227 -20.99 13.00 18.40
C GLN A 227 -22.19 13.55 17.62
N THR A 228 -23.40 13.21 18.09
CA THR A 228 -24.66 13.75 17.61
C THR A 228 -25.38 14.43 18.78
N GLN A 229 -25.74 15.71 18.63
CA GLN A 229 -26.59 16.41 19.59
C GLN A 229 -28.05 16.13 19.28
N ILE A 230 -28.81 15.74 20.30
CA ILE A 230 -30.25 15.50 20.24
C ILE A 230 -30.92 16.58 21.09
N PRO A 231 -31.27 17.74 20.52
CA PRO A 231 -32.03 18.74 21.26
C PRO A 231 -33.45 18.25 21.51
N ASP A 232 -33.94 18.51 22.72
CA ASP A 232 -35.31 18.25 23.15
C ASP A 232 -36.31 19.06 22.33
N THR A 233 -37.44 18.47 21.96
CA THR A 233 -38.56 19.15 21.33
C THR A 233 -39.55 19.61 22.37
N ILE A 234 -40.27 20.72 22.08
CA ILE A 234 -41.21 21.29 23.06
C ILE A 234 -42.55 20.61 22.93
N ASN A 235 -42.87 19.72 23.88
CA ASN A 235 -44.12 19.03 23.97
C ASN A 235 -45.01 19.63 25.10
N THR A 236 -46.26 19.97 24.74
CA THR A 236 -47.20 20.58 25.70
C THR A 236 -47.96 19.55 26.49
N THR A 237 -47.78 19.55 27.83
CA THR A 237 -48.60 18.79 28.75
C THR A 237 -49.81 19.62 29.13
N LYS A 238 -51.01 19.11 28.85
CA LYS A 238 -52.27 19.77 29.18
C LYS A 238 -52.77 19.29 30.54
N VAL A 239 -53.10 20.24 31.44
CA VAL A 239 -53.81 19.96 32.67
C VAL A 239 -55.31 20.26 32.47
N THR A 240 -56.15 19.31 32.76
CA THR A 240 -57.61 19.48 32.73
C THR A 240 -58.19 19.27 34.10
N LEU A 241 -59.15 20.13 34.46
CA LEU A 241 -59.95 19.98 35.68
C LEU A 241 -61.34 19.44 35.27
N GLY A 242 -61.76 18.34 35.86
CA GLY A 242 -63.06 17.76 35.60
C GLY A 242 -64.20 18.65 36.12
N ASP A 243 -65.28 18.70 35.35
CA ASP A 243 -66.51 19.36 35.80
C ASP A 243 -67.14 18.56 37.00
N VAL A 244 -67.55 19.28 38.00
CA VAL A 244 -68.18 18.66 39.19
C VAL A 244 -69.55 19.23 39.37
N THR A 245 -70.54 18.33 39.47
CA THR A 245 -71.89 18.66 39.87
C THR A 245 -72.22 17.95 41.16
N VAL A 246 -72.55 18.70 42.21
CA VAL A 246 -72.92 18.15 43.53
C VAL A 246 -74.27 18.71 44.00
N ASN A 247 -74.98 17.96 44.87
CA ASN A 247 -76.20 18.45 45.55
C ASN A 247 -75.76 19.27 46.71
N GLU A 248 -76.71 20.10 47.23
CA GLU A 248 -76.48 20.87 48.43
C GLU A 248 -76.05 19.99 49.62
N SER A 249 -75.11 20.49 50.44
CA SER A 249 -74.56 19.81 51.61
C SER A 249 -73.57 18.67 51.28
N GLN A 250 -73.13 18.48 50.10
CA GLN A 250 -72.08 17.51 49.73
C GLN A 250 -70.74 18.19 49.61
N PHE A 251 -69.64 17.40 49.80
CA PHE A 251 -68.29 17.87 49.49
C PHE A 251 -68.04 17.89 48.00
N VAL A 252 -67.34 18.91 47.52
CA VAL A 252 -66.92 19.03 46.18
C VAL A 252 -65.53 18.44 46.03
N THR A 253 -65.36 17.42 45.19
CA THR A 253 -64.07 16.85 44.91
C THR A 253 -63.74 17.18 43.44
N TYR A 254 -62.65 17.92 43.25
CA TYR A 254 -62.13 18.18 41.89
C TYR A 254 -61.07 17.12 41.51
N THR A 255 -61.17 16.58 40.30
CA THR A 255 -60.17 15.71 39.78
C THR A 255 -59.44 16.46 38.66
N ALA A 256 -58.15 16.67 38.86
CA ALA A 256 -57.23 17.15 37.83
C ALA A 256 -56.58 15.97 37.15
N SER A 257 -56.53 16.01 35.83
CA SER A 257 -55.79 15.04 35.01
C SER A 257 -54.79 15.75 34.11
N VAL A 258 -53.68 15.11 33.88
CA VAL A 258 -52.63 15.55 32.95
C VAL A 258 -52.63 14.68 31.70
N SER A 259 -52.33 15.24 30.55
CA SER A 259 -52.29 14.50 29.27
C SER A 259 -51.12 13.52 29.25
N ASN A 260 -50.02 13.83 29.94
CA ASN A 260 -48.84 12.98 30.07
C ASN A 260 -48.58 12.71 31.53
N PRO A 261 -48.28 11.46 31.94
CA PRO A 261 -47.97 11.15 33.32
C PRO A 261 -46.66 11.83 33.75
N PRO A 262 -46.47 12.24 34.99
CA PRO A 262 -45.23 12.79 35.50
C PRO A 262 -44.13 11.73 35.64
#